data_c24555cb1a9d6c86318e1556a7d37c88
#
_entry.id   c24555cb1a9d6c86318e1556a7d37c88
#
_cell.length_a   1.000
_cell.length_b   1.000
_cell.length_c   1.000
_cell.angle_alpha   90.00
_cell.angle_beta   90.00
_cell.angle_gamma   90.00
#
_symmetry.space_group_name_H-M   'P 1'
#
loop_
_entity.id
_entity.type
_entity.pdbx_description
1 polymer ?
#
loop_
_entity_poly.entity_id
_entity_poly.type
_entity_poly.pdbx_seq_one_letter_code
_entity_poly.pdbx_strand_id
1 'polypeptide(L)'
;NKDGLVWGTGYAEGGGSRDRTSFGGELRFPVTTELAISLSARSDEYDDASANVDRTTVGGNFEYRPNDKVLLRGSYSESFRAPDMQRAFQERTEGFGGIVDWYQCFLVNGNIENCGPYSQSNVVIVTEGNKTLREELGSSSSLGMVWQAAEDLSITLDAYKVVLTDIVSNSSASQIAYEEAVCYAQAAGTPLENAQTLDGSYCSDIYASIIRSGKPNGGVQPDDPNAVEGFASITNQPLNLAGQEYLGLDWSMNYSLVTDTIGDFRFSVRGTNNIENKFASEQGTPRVSYMDSSYILRSRQVLSASWSYEDWFASTSTTRMGHMNYYENTKGSPYFDTNLTVGYDINDDTVIFMTAGNIFDSFPDKDAGLGGSSSNPFYVNG
;
A
#
# COMPACT_ATOMS: atom_id res chain seq x y z
N ASN A 1 -20.72 7.53 -22.28
CA ASN A 1 -21.59 8.46 -23.02
C ASN A 1 -22.42 7.68 -24.06
N LYS A 2 -23.43 6.93 -23.57
CA LYS A 2 -24.30 6.03 -24.38
C LYS A 2 -25.03 6.77 -25.51
N ASP A 3 -25.29 8.05 -25.34
CA ASP A 3 -26.05 8.88 -26.27
C ASP A 3 -25.16 9.83 -27.10
N GLY A 4 -23.85 9.71 -27.03
CA GLY A 4 -22.90 10.56 -27.76
C GLY A 4 -22.91 12.03 -27.36
N LEU A 5 -23.49 12.37 -26.19
CA LEU A 5 -23.71 13.74 -25.75
C LEU A 5 -22.50 14.45 -25.17
N VAL A 6 -21.41 13.71 -24.91
CA VAL A 6 -20.13 14.27 -24.41
C VAL A 6 -18.99 13.85 -25.32
N TRP A 7 -18.39 14.82 -25.97
CA TRP A 7 -17.24 14.61 -26.88
C TRP A 7 -15.95 14.37 -26.08
N GLY A 8 -15.12 13.44 -26.55
CA GLY A 8 -13.77 13.22 -26.02
C GLY A 8 -13.67 12.35 -24.76
N THR A 9 -14.76 11.76 -24.28
CA THR A 9 -14.75 10.79 -23.18
C THR A 9 -15.19 9.42 -23.69
N GLY A 10 -14.34 8.41 -23.49
CA GLY A 10 -14.74 7.01 -23.63
C GLY A 10 -15.86 6.72 -22.62
N TYR A 11 -16.91 6.05 -23.06
CA TYR A 11 -17.98 5.61 -22.17
C TYR A 11 -17.64 4.21 -21.64
N ALA A 12 -17.59 4.07 -20.34
CA ALA A 12 -17.51 2.78 -19.67
C ALA A 12 -18.90 2.42 -19.16
N GLU A 13 -19.54 1.44 -19.75
CA GLU A 13 -20.67 0.74 -19.15
C GLU A 13 -20.10 -0.48 -18.42
N GLY A 14 -20.82 -0.95 -17.45
CA GLY A 14 -20.48 -2.18 -16.74
C GLY A 14 -21.45 -2.35 -15.60
N GLY A 15 -21.97 -3.52 -15.45
CA GLY A 15 -22.92 -3.81 -14.40
C GLY A 15 -22.95 -5.29 -14.08
N GLY A 16 -23.23 -5.59 -12.85
CA GLY A 16 -23.39 -6.97 -12.37
C GLY A 16 -24.12 -6.97 -11.05
N SER A 17 -24.60 -8.13 -10.66
CA SER A 17 -25.12 -8.40 -9.32
C SER A 17 -24.27 -9.50 -8.71
N ARG A 18 -24.11 -9.45 -7.40
CA ARG A 18 -23.36 -10.45 -6.63
C ARG A 18 -24.15 -10.79 -5.39
N ASP A 19 -24.40 -12.07 -5.21
CA ASP A 19 -24.92 -12.61 -3.97
C ASP A 19 -23.78 -13.14 -3.11
N ARG A 20 -23.96 -13.07 -1.79
CA ARG A 20 -23.00 -13.57 -0.83
C ARG A 20 -23.70 -14.36 0.26
N THR A 21 -23.24 -15.56 0.46
CA THR A 21 -23.61 -16.40 1.61
C THR A 21 -22.40 -16.63 2.51
N SER A 22 -22.57 -16.48 3.81
CA SER A 22 -21.45 -16.69 4.73
C SER A 22 -21.88 -17.37 6.02
N PHE A 23 -21.02 -18.26 6.50
CA PHE A 23 -21.13 -18.94 7.79
C PHE A 23 -19.85 -18.74 8.59
N GLY A 24 -19.96 -18.43 9.87
CA GLY A 24 -18.80 -18.26 10.72
C GLY A 24 -19.08 -18.70 12.15
N GLY A 25 -18.02 -19.08 12.84
CA GLY A 25 -18.06 -19.46 14.24
C GLY A 25 -16.77 -19.12 14.96
N GLU A 26 -16.88 -18.84 16.25
CA GLU A 26 -15.76 -18.61 17.14
C GLU A 26 -15.93 -19.44 18.39
N LEU A 27 -14.83 -20.02 18.86
CA LEU A 27 -14.74 -20.78 20.10
C LEU A 27 -13.65 -20.17 20.96
N ARG A 28 -13.99 -19.88 22.23
CA ARG A 28 -13.04 -19.42 23.23
C ARG A 28 -12.88 -20.47 24.31
N PHE A 29 -11.66 -20.86 24.57
CA PHE A 29 -11.27 -21.85 25.55
C PHE A 29 -10.47 -21.18 26.68
N PRO A 30 -11.02 -21.04 27.88
CA PRO A 30 -10.22 -20.73 29.08
C PRO A 30 -9.49 -22.03 29.48
N VAL A 31 -8.24 -22.18 28.99
CA VAL A 31 -7.44 -23.39 29.20
C VAL A 31 -7.00 -23.50 30.66
N THR A 32 -6.59 -22.36 31.21
CA THR A 32 -6.33 -22.17 32.64
C THR A 32 -6.87 -20.80 33.09
N THR A 33 -6.68 -20.44 34.35
CA THR A 33 -6.98 -19.07 34.86
C THR A 33 -6.10 -18.01 34.20
N GLU A 34 -4.90 -18.40 33.75
CA GLU A 34 -3.92 -17.49 33.14
C GLU A 34 -3.95 -17.55 31.61
N LEU A 35 -4.42 -18.65 30.99
CA LEU A 35 -4.34 -18.87 29.54
C LEU A 35 -5.74 -19.02 28.94
N ALA A 36 -6.06 -18.16 28.00
CA ALA A 36 -7.21 -18.29 27.10
C ALA A 36 -6.76 -18.39 25.64
N ILE A 37 -7.43 -19.25 24.88
CA ILE A 37 -7.23 -19.42 23.44
C ILE A 37 -8.57 -19.22 22.75
N SER A 38 -8.58 -18.46 21.66
CA SER A 38 -9.74 -18.36 20.76
C SER A 38 -9.38 -18.88 19.39
N LEU A 39 -10.31 -19.59 18.77
CA LEU A 39 -10.23 -20.09 17.40
C LEU A 39 -11.47 -19.64 16.64
N SER A 40 -11.29 -19.18 15.43
CA SER A 40 -12.37 -18.75 14.55
C SER A 40 -12.22 -19.35 13.16
N ALA A 41 -13.35 -19.59 12.51
CA ALA A 41 -13.39 -19.96 11.11
C ALA A 41 -14.61 -19.33 10.44
N ARG A 42 -14.45 -18.93 9.19
CA ARG A 42 -15.52 -18.36 8.38
C ARG A 42 -15.41 -18.88 6.95
N SER A 43 -16.53 -19.29 6.39
CA SER A 43 -16.67 -19.67 4.98
C SER A 43 -17.57 -18.65 4.29
N ASP A 44 -17.14 -18.16 3.16
CA ASP A 44 -17.85 -17.22 2.31
C ASP A 44 -17.96 -17.79 0.90
N GLU A 45 -19.16 -17.70 0.33
CA GLU A 45 -19.47 -18.06 -1.05
C GLU A 45 -19.99 -16.82 -1.74
N TYR A 46 -19.40 -16.48 -2.90
CA TYR A 46 -19.81 -15.38 -3.75
C TYR A 46 -20.29 -15.93 -5.09
N ASP A 47 -21.50 -15.60 -5.46
CA ASP A 47 -22.13 -15.99 -6.73
C ASP A 47 -22.37 -14.75 -7.58
N ASP A 48 -21.69 -14.70 -8.73
CA ASP A 48 -21.86 -13.68 -9.76
C ASP A 48 -21.51 -14.23 -11.15
N ALA A 49 -21.59 -13.42 -12.17
CA ALA A 49 -21.27 -13.81 -13.57
C ALA A 49 -19.74 -13.89 -13.86
N SER A 50 -18.88 -13.74 -12.86
CA SER A 50 -17.44 -14.01 -12.95
C SER A 50 -17.12 -15.42 -12.42
N ALA A 51 -15.87 -15.69 -12.11
CA ALA A 51 -15.49 -16.91 -11.41
C ALA A 51 -16.10 -16.90 -9.99
N ASN A 52 -16.80 -17.96 -9.60
CA ASN A 52 -17.30 -18.11 -8.25
C ASN A 52 -16.14 -18.16 -7.27
N VAL A 53 -16.23 -17.40 -6.19
CA VAL A 53 -15.21 -17.32 -5.15
C VAL A 53 -15.77 -17.99 -3.89
N ASP A 54 -15.22 -19.14 -3.56
CA ASP A 54 -15.51 -19.86 -2.32
C ASP A 54 -14.27 -19.85 -1.45
N ARG A 55 -14.35 -19.23 -0.28
CA ARG A 55 -13.18 -19.13 0.57
C ARG A 55 -13.51 -19.37 2.03
N THR A 56 -12.71 -20.26 2.64
CA THR A 56 -12.70 -20.42 4.09
C THR A 56 -11.45 -19.74 4.66
N THR A 57 -11.63 -18.90 5.65
CA THR A 57 -10.55 -18.25 6.40
C THR A 57 -10.58 -18.71 7.85
N VAL A 58 -9.40 -18.84 8.43
CA VAL A 58 -9.22 -19.23 9.83
C VAL A 58 -8.48 -18.17 10.61
N GLY A 59 -8.74 -18.14 11.91
CA GLY A 59 -8.04 -17.27 12.83
C GLY A 59 -7.88 -17.93 14.19
N GLY A 60 -6.87 -17.47 14.91
CA GLY A 60 -6.68 -17.89 16.29
C GLY A 60 -5.88 -16.85 17.05
N ASN A 61 -6.14 -16.76 18.35
CA ASN A 61 -5.38 -15.91 19.25
C ASN A 61 -5.20 -16.59 20.60
N PHE A 62 -4.20 -16.15 21.32
CA PHE A 62 -4.02 -16.51 22.71
C PHE A 62 -3.76 -15.26 23.56
N GLU A 63 -4.19 -15.34 24.82
CA GLU A 63 -3.88 -14.42 25.91
C GLU A 63 -3.33 -15.21 27.07
N TYR A 64 -2.12 -14.85 27.52
CA TYR A 64 -1.48 -15.47 28.66
C TYR A 64 -1.08 -14.44 29.70
N ARG A 65 -1.62 -14.56 30.90
CA ARG A 65 -1.38 -13.71 32.05
C ARG A 65 -0.64 -14.49 33.15
N PRO A 66 0.69 -14.61 33.08
CA PRO A 66 1.46 -15.33 34.10
C PRO A 66 1.32 -14.70 35.50
N ASN A 67 0.94 -13.46 35.55
CA ASN A 67 0.62 -12.69 36.76
C ASN A 67 -0.23 -11.46 36.39
N ASP A 68 -0.67 -10.70 37.41
CA ASP A 68 -1.52 -9.52 37.24
C ASP A 68 -0.83 -8.34 36.49
N LYS A 69 0.49 -8.39 36.35
CA LYS A 69 1.30 -7.31 35.74
C LYS A 69 1.68 -7.56 34.31
N VAL A 70 1.58 -8.79 33.82
CA VAL A 70 2.05 -9.15 32.47
C VAL A 70 0.95 -9.86 31.70
N LEU A 71 0.68 -9.35 30.51
CA LEU A 71 -0.12 -10.02 29.49
C LEU A 71 0.78 -10.27 28.26
N LEU A 72 0.92 -11.52 27.87
CA LEU A 72 1.43 -11.94 26.57
C LEU A 72 0.25 -12.29 25.69
N ARG A 73 0.29 -11.84 24.43
CA ARG A 73 -0.76 -12.09 23.45
C ARG A 73 -0.18 -12.41 22.09
N GLY A 74 -0.86 -13.21 21.32
CA GLY A 74 -0.49 -13.45 19.95
C GLY A 74 -1.71 -13.77 19.12
N SER A 75 -1.66 -13.47 17.84
CA SER A 75 -2.74 -13.76 16.91
C SER A 75 -2.20 -14.17 15.55
N TYR A 76 -2.99 -14.99 14.88
CA TYR A 76 -2.89 -15.27 13.46
C TYR A 76 -4.29 -15.19 12.86
N SER A 77 -4.40 -14.56 11.70
CA SER A 77 -5.66 -14.53 10.95
C SER A 77 -5.41 -14.54 9.46
N GLU A 78 -6.26 -15.23 8.74
CA GLU A 78 -6.39 -15.17 7.30
C GLU A 78 -7.52 -14.22 6.93
N SER A 79 -7.38 -13.60 5.78
CA SER A 79 -8.40 -12.76 5.17
C SER A 79 -8.37 -12.93 3.66
N PHE A 80 -9.46 -12.57 3.02
CA PHE A 80 -9.50 -12.48 1.58
C PHE A 80 -10.40 -11.32 1.14
N ARG A 81 -10.22 -10.89 -0.11
CA ARG A 81 -11.08 -9.93 -0.76
C ARG A 81 -11.48 -10.45 -2.14
N ALA A 82 -12.78 -10.65 -2.34
CA ALA A 82 -13.30 -10.96 -3.66
C ALA A 82 -13.05 -9.79 -4.62
N PRO A 83 -12.82 -10.04 -5.92
CA PRO A 83 -12.58 -8.98 -6.91
C PRO A 83 -13.70 -7.94 -6.90
N ASP A 84 -13.34 -6.68 -7.08
CA ASP A 84 -14.31 -5.61 -7.22
C ASP A 84 -15.15 -5.83 -8.48
N MET A 85 -16.47 -5.63 -8.38
CA MET A 85 -17.37 -5.79 -9.52
C MET A 85 -17.02 -4.86 -10.67
N GLN A 86 -16.53 -3.65 -10.40
CA GLN A 86 -16.04 -2.74 -11.44
C GLN A 86 -14.88 -3.37 -12.21
N ARG A 87 -13.91 -3.96 -11.51
CA ARG A 87 -12.74 -4.60 -12.14
C ARG A 87 -13.09 -5.89 -12.89
N ALA A 88 -14.13 -6.60 -12.45
CA ALA A 88 -14.59 -7.82 -13.12
C ALA A 88 -15.49 -7.53 -14.34
N PHE A 89 -16.37 -6.52 -14.26
CA PHE A 89 -17.47 -6.31 -15.22
C PHE A 89 -17.39 -5.00 -16.00
N GLN A 90 -16.30 -4.25 -15.91
CA GLN A 90 -16.09 -3.08 -16.75
C GLN A 90 -16.15 -3.49 -18.21
N GLU A 91 -17.03 -2.87 -18.99
CA GLU A 91 -17.06 -3.05 -20.43
C GLU A 91 -15.84 -2.41 -21.10
N ARG A 92 -15.54 -2.91 -22.29
CA ARG A 92 -14.43 -2.44 -23.10
C ARG A 92 -14.57 -0.95 -23.40
N THR A 93 -13.53 -0.20 -23.07
CA THR A 93 -13.37 1.20 -23.45
C THR A 93 -12.10 1.38 -24.26
N GLU A 94 -12.08 2.35 -25.17
CA GLU A 94 -10.95 2.65 -26.00
C GLU A 94 -10.50 4.09 -25.80
N GLY A 95 -9.20 4.26 -25.69
CA GLY A 95 -8.52 5.55 -25.66
C GLY A 95 -7.33 5.55 -26.61
N PHE A 96 -6.67 6.69 -26.76
CA PHE A 96 -5.48 6.80 -27.60
C PHE A 96 -4.33 7.35 -26.76
N GLY A 97 -3.13 6.80 -26.96
CA GLY A 97 -1.92 7.22 -26.25
C GLY A 97 -0.67 7.12 -27.08
N GLY A 98 0.38 7.78 -26.59
CA GLY A 98 1.73 7.60 -27.08
C GLY A 98 2.43 6.50 -26.29
N ILE A 99 2.96 5.49 -26.97
CA ILE A 99 3.64 4.33 -26.37
C ILE A 99 5.00 4.17 -27.00
N VAL A 100 6.03 3.99 -26.18
CA VAL A 100 7.37 3.61 -26.65
C VAL A 100 7.37 2.13 -26.96
N ASP A 101 7.80 1.77 -28.17
CA ASP A 101 7.99 0.37 -28.57
C ASP A 101 9.38 -0.10 -28.12
N TRP A 102 9.43 -0.56 -26.85
CA TRP A 102 10.67 -1.06 -26.24
C TRP A 102 11.20 -2.31 -26.92
N TYR A 103 10.32 -3.16 -27.43
CA TYR A 103 10.72 -4.37 -28.17
C TYR A 103 11.41 -4.01 -29.49
N GLN A 104 10.85 -3.09 -30.27
CA GLN A 104 11.50 -2.58 -31.47
C GLN A 104 12.85 -1.92 -31.16
N CYS A 105 12.91 -1.12 -30.10
CA CYS A 105 14.15 -0.50 -29.62
C CYS A 105 15.22 -1.55 -29.30
N PHE A 106 14.84 -2.59 -28.55
CA PHE A 106 15.72 -3.69 -28.21
C PHE A 106 16.24 -4.45 -29.42
N LEU A 107 15.40 -4.76 -30.41
CA LEU A 107 15.80 -5.47 -31.63
C LEU A 107 16.84 -4.68 -32.44
N VAL A 108 16.68 -3.36 -32.53
CA VAL A 108 17.57 -2.52 -33.35
C VAL A 108 18.85 -2.16 -32.59
N ASN A 109 18.75 -1.81 -31.30
CA ASN A 109 19.87 -1.30 -30.54
C ASN A 109 20.60 -2.38 -29.71
N GLY A 110 20.00 -3.55 -29.51
CA GLY A 110 20.49 -4.58 -28.61
C GLY A 110 20.32 -4.25 -27.12
N ASN A 111 19.70 -3.10 -26.81
CA ASN A 111 19.38 -2.62 -25.46
C ASN A 111 18.13 -1.73 -25.51
N ILE A 112 17.69 -1.25 -24.33
CA ILE A 112 16.52 -0.39 -24.19
C ILE A 112 16.90 1.06 -23.83
N GLU A 113 18.09 1.50 -24.19
CA GLU A 113 18.51 2.88 -24.01
C GLU A 113 18.13 3.74 -25.21
N ASN A 114 17.79 5.00 -24.96
CA ASN A 114 17.44 5.98 -26.00
C ASN A 114 16.28 5.57 -26.91
N CYS A 115 15.28 4.88 -26.36
CA CYS A 115 14.12 4.38 -27.10
C CYS A 115 13.10 5.45 -27.55
N GLY A 116 13.33 6.72 -27.26
CA GLY A 116 12.44 7.81 -27.66
C GLY A 116 12.06 7.83 -29.16
N PRO A 117 13.00 7.56 -30.11
CA PRO A 117 12.69 7.49 -31.55
C PRO A 117 11.69 6.40 -31.94
N TYR A 118 11.53 5.36 -31.10
CA TYR A 118 10.58 4.26 -31.31
C TYR A 118 9.22 4.53 -30.66
N SER A 119 8.92 5.77 -30.29
CA SER A 119 7.62 6.17 -29.77
C SER A 119 6.57 6.19 -30.88
N GLN A 120 5.49 5.49 -30.66
CA GLN A 120 4.33 5.46 -31.54
C GLN A 120 3.19 6.27 -30.93
N SER A 121 2.66 7.26 -31.66
CA SER A 121 1.48 8.02 -31.27
C SER A 121 0.20 7.35 -31.76
N ASN A 122 -0.92 7.66 -31.12
CA ASN A 122 -2.25 7.16 -31.47
C ASN A 122 -2.40 5.62 -31.41
N VAL A 123 -1.67 4.96 -30.51
CA VAL A 123 -1.94 3.57 -30.18
C VAL A 123 -3.30 3.47 -29.50
N VAL A 124 -4.15 2.55 -29.93
CA VAL A 124 -5.42 2.28 -29.26
C VAL A 124 -5.13 1.58 -27.94
N ILE A 125 -5.50 2.23 -26.83
CA ILE A 125 -5.42 1.64 -25.50
C ILE A 125 -6.80 1.15 -25.12
N VAL A 126 -6.94 -0.17 -25.03
CA VAL A 126 -8.16 -0.83 -24.61
C VAL A 126 -8.11 -1.03 -23.09
N THR A 127 -9.17 -0.66 -22.41
CA THR A 127 -9.34 -0.98 -20.99
C THR A 127 -10.64 -1.74 -20.82
N GLU A 128 -10.57 -2.92 -20.23
CA GLU A 128 -11.74 -3.77 -19.98
C GLU A 128 -11.58 -4.53 -18.67
N GLY A 129 -12.70 -4.99 -18.11
CA GLY A 129 -12.73 -5.81 -16.92
C GLY A 129 -12.24 -7.24 -17.17
N ASN A 130 -11.89 -7.92 -16.10
CA ASN A 130 -11.45 -9.31 -16.16
C ASN A 130 -12.30 -10.20 -15.26
N LYS A 131 -13.12 -11.04 -15.87
CA LYS A 131 -14.02 -11.98 -15.16
C LYS A 131 -13.30 -13.21 -14.59
N THR A 132 -12.01 -13.38 -14.90
CA THR A 132 -11.19 -14.49 -14.39
C THR A 132 -10.37 -14.12 -13.16
N LEU A 133 -10.57 -12.92 -12.64
CA LEU A 133 -9.90 -12.48 -11.41
C LEU A 133 -10.21 -13.42 -10.26
N ARG A 134 -9.14 -13.74 -9.51
CA ARG A 134 -9.23 -14.50 -8.26
C ARG A 134 -9.28 -13.54 -7.07
N GLU A 135 -9.64 -14.08 -5.92
CA GLU A 135 -9.57 -13.34 -4.67
C GLU A 135 -8.14 -12.92 -4.32
N GLU A 136 -8.00 -11.74 -3.75
CA GLU A 136 -6.79 -11.32 -3.06
C GLU A 136 -6.74 -12.00 -1.70
N LEU A 137 -5.57 -12.49 -1.31
CA LEU A 137 -5.37 -13.20 -0.05
C LEU A 137 -4.53 -12.39 0.91
N GLY A 138 -4.89 -12.45 2.18
CA GLY A 138 -4.15 -11.83 3.24
C GLY A 138 -3.92 -12.77 4.41
N SER A 139 -2.77 -12.63 5.05
CA SER A 139 -2.54 -13.20 6.37
C SER A 139 -1.89 -12.17 7.28
N SER A 140 -2.28 -12.17 8.54
CA SER A 140 -1.65 -11.33 9.55
C SER A 140 -1.28 -12.17 10.77
N SER A 141 -0.12 -11.87 11.34
CA SER A 141 0.33 -12.45 12.61
C SER A 141 0.85 -11.36 13.52
N SER A 142 0.58 -11.48 14.81
CA SER A 142 1.13 -10.58 15.81
C SER A 142 1.58 -11.33 17.06
N LEU A 143 2.57 -10.76 17.74
CA LEU A 143 3.01 -11.17 19.05
C LEU A 143 3.24 -9.92 19.88
N GLY A 144 2.61 -9.85 21.05
CA GLY A 144 2.65 -8.66 21.88
C GLY A 144 2.76 -8.94 23.37
N MET A 145 3.20 -7.91 24.07
CA MET A 145 3.31 -7.89 25.52
C MET A 145 2.73 -6.58 26.07
N VAL A 146 1.93 -6.69 27.10
CA VAL A 146 1.57 -5.56 27.95
C VAL A 146 2.15 -5.81 29.34
N TRP A 147 2.93 -4.85 29.84
CA TRP A 147 3.58 -4.93 31.13
C TRP A 147 3.23 -3.74 32.00
N GLN A 148 2.56 -4.00 33.12
CA GLN A 148 2.35 -3.02 34.20
C GLN A 148 3.60 -3.00 35.09
N ALA A 149 4.61 -2.22 34.68
CA ALA A 149 5.92 -2.18 35.34
C ALA A 149 5.84 -1.60 36.76
N ALA A 150 4.93 -0.64 36.97
CA ALA A 150 4.54 -0.09 38.26
C ALA A 150 3.05 0.23 38.27
N GLU A 151 2.48 0.64 39.39
CA GLU A 151 1.06 1.03 39.48
C GLU A 151 0.70 2.10 38.43
N ASP A 152 1.62 3.03 38.24
CA ASP A 152 1.44 4.20 37.38
C ASP A 152 2.13 4.05 35.98
N LEU A 153 2.81 2.93 35.72
CA LEU A 153 3.59 2.74 34.52
C LEU A 153 3.18 1.48 33.75
N SER A 154 2.65 1.66 32.55
CA SER A 154 2.37 0.58 31.60
C SER A 154 3.20 0.69 30.32
N ILE A 155 3.66 -0.45 29.83
CA ILE A 155 4.44 -0.58 28.59
C ILE A 155 3.76 -1.63 27.71
N THR A 156 3.60 -1.30 26.43
CA THR A 156 3.06 -2.23 25.41
C THR A 156 4.06 -2.35 24.29
N LEU A 157 4.22 -3.56 23.78
CA LEU A 157 5.08 -3.87 22.65
C LEU A 157 4.38 -4.93 21.78
N ASP A 158 4.18 -4.64 20.49
CA ASP A 158 3.54 -5.53 19.53
C ASP A 158 4.36 -5.59 18.26
N ALA A 159 4.87 -6.77 17.92
CA ALA A 159 5.44 -7.06 16.61
C ALA A 159 4.37 -7.66 15.73
N TYR A 160 4.29 -7.23 14.48
CA TYR A 160 3.29 -7.73 13.53
C TYR A 160 3.90 -7.96 12.14
N LYS A 161 3.33 -8.94 11.47
CA LYS A 161 3.62 -9.23 10.06
C LYS A 161 2.30 -9.36 9.29
N VAL A 162 2.22 -8.67 8.15
CA VAL A 162 1.10 -8.75 7.21
C VAL A 162 1.63 -9.16 5.85
N VAL A 163 1.01 -10.16 5.25
CA VAL A 163 1.34 -10.65 3.91
C VAL A 163 0.09 -10.59 3.06
N LEU A 164 0.18 -9.93 1.91
CA LEU A 164 -0.86 -9.89 0.89
C LEU A 164 -0.32 -10.58 -0.37
N THR A 165 -1.16 -11.38 -1.00
CA THR A 165 -0.85 -12.07 -2.26
C THR A 165 -2.02 -11.96 -3.22
N ASP A 166 -1.75 -12.18 -4.50
CA ASP A 166 -2.75 -12.11 -5.56
C ASP A 166 -3.48 -10.75 -5.62
N ILE A 167 -2.80 -9.65 -5.23
CA ILE A 167 -3.36 -8.31 -5.26
C ILE A 167 -3.71 -7.96 -6.69
N VAL A 168 -4.95 -7.51 -6.90
CA VAL A 168 -5.42 -7.09 -8.22
C VAL A 168 -4.86 -5.72 -8.56
N SER A 169 -4.07 -5.66 -9.61
CA SER A 169 -3.43 -4.46 -10.13
C SER A 169 -3.69 -4.31 -11.63
N ASN A 170 -3.67 -3.09 -12.12
CA ASN A 170 -3.69 -2.78 -13.54
C ASN A 170 -2.27 -2.40 -13.98
N SER A 171 -1.73 -3.07 -14.98
CA SER A 171 -0.54 -2.59 -15.68
C SER A 171 -0.94 -1.44 -16.61
N SER A 172 -0.11 -0.42 -16.75
CA SER A 172 -0.34 0.58 -17.79
C SER A 172 0.04 0.03 -19.17
N ALA A 173 -0.54 0.58 -20.24
CA ALA A 173 -0.15 0.18 -21.60
C ALA A 173 1.36 0.37 -21.87
N SER A 174 1.99 1.38 -21.27
CA SER A 174 3.44 1.59 -21.33
C SER A 174 4.21 0.50 -20.59
N GLN A 175 3.70 0.03 -19.46
CA GLN A 175 4.29 -1.08 -18.71
C GLN A 175 4.18 -2.38 -19.49
N ILE A 176 3.02 -2.68 -20.08
CA ILE A 176 2.80 -3.86 -20.92
C ILE A 176 3.78 -3.87 -22.11
N ALA A 177 3.97 -2.72 -22.78
CA ALA A 177 4.92 -2.59 -23.88
C ALA A 177 6.38 -2.79 -23.43
N TYR A 178 6.75 -2.36 -22.22
CA TYR A 178 8.07 -2.62 -21.64
C TYR A 178 8.25 -4.10 -21.32
N GLU A 179 7.27 -4.72 -20.68
CA GLU A 179 7.29 -6.13 -20.29
C GLU A 179 7.33 -7.06 -21.52
N GLU A 180 6.72 -6.66 -22.64
CA GLU A 180 6.91 -7.36 -23.92
C GLU A 180 8.39 -7.47 -24.31
N ALA A 181 9.13 -6.37 -24.22
CA ALA A 181 10.56 -6.36 -24.52
C ALA A 181 11.36 -7.23 -23.53
N VAL A 182 11.02 -7.20 -22.24
CA VAL A 182 11.63 -8.05 -21.21
C VAL A 182 11.39 -9.53 -21.52
N CYS A 183 10.16 -9.92 -21.86
CA CYS A 183 9.80 -11.28 -22.19
C CYS A 183 10.55 -11.80 -23.43
N TYR A 184 10.64 -11.00 -24.48
CA TYR A 184 11.38 -11.37 -25.69
C TYR A 184 12.88 -11.48 -25.43
N ALA A 185 13.48 -10.54 -24.72
CA ALA A 185 14.89 -10.56 -24.38
C ALA A 185 15.24 -11.79 -23.51
N GLN A 186 14.38 -12.12 -22.56
CA GLN A 186 14.52 -13.31 -21.73
C GLN A 186 14.43 -14.60 -22.56
N ALA A 187 13.45 -14.70 -23.44
CA ALA A 187 13.28 -15.85 -24.34
C ALA A 187 14.45 -16.02 -25.31
N ALA A 188 15.08 -14.92 -25.73
CA ALA A 188 16.27 -14.91 -26.58
C ALA A 188 17.57 -15.25 -25.81
N GLY A 189 17.52 -15.42 -24.48
CA GLY A 189 18.71 -15.66 -23.65
C GLY A 189 19.59 -14.43 -23.42
N THR A 190 19.09 -13.24 -23.69
CA THR A 190 19.77 -11.95 -23.51
C THR A 190 18.93 -11.03 -22.62
N PRO A 191 18.75 -11.39 -21.31
CA PRO A 191 17.89 -10.63 -20.42
C PRO A 191 18.39 -9.19 -20.32
N LEU A 192 17.45 -8.25 -20.23
CA LEU A 192 17.74 -6.83 -20.07
C LEU A 192 18.40 -6.58 -18.71
N GLU A 193 19.41 -5.71 -18.70
CA GLU A 193 20.07 -5.30 -17.45
C GLU A 193 19.07 -4.63 -16.50
N ASN A 194 19.07 -5.02 -15.25
CA ASN A 194 18.16 -4.56 -14.20
C ASN A 194 16.66 -4.91 -14.40
N ALA A 195 16.29 -5.67 -15.44
CA ALA A 195 14.94 -6.19 -15.55
C ALA A 195 14.73 -7.42 -14.65
N GLN A 196 13.54 -7.53 -14.07
CA GLN A 196 13.16 -8.75 -13.34
C GLN A 196 12.90 -9.89 -14.32
N THR A 197 13.20 -11.11 -13.90
CA THR A 197 12.81 -12.30 -14.66
C THR A 197 11.31 -12.53 -14.52
N LEU A 198 10.60 -12.54 -15.64
CA LEU A 198 9.16 -12.75 -15.69
C LEU A 198 8.82 -14.23 -15.86
N ASP A 199 7.70 -14.66 -15.29
CA ASP A 199 7.19 -16.01 -15.49
C ASP A 199 6.71 -16.21 -16.92
N GLY A 200 6.93 -17.40 -17.50
CA GLY A 200 6.56 -17.67 -18.88
C GLY A 200 5.04 -17.63 -19.15
N SER A 201 4.21 -17.94 -18.16
CA SER A 201 2.74 -17.80 -18.28
C SER A 201 2.35 -16.34 -18.34
N TYR A 202 2.97 -15.49 -17.51
CA TYR A 202 2.78 -14.05 -17.52
C TYR A 202 3.21 -13.43 -18.87
N CYS A 203 4.35 -13.85 -19.41
CA CYS A 203 4.78 -13.41 -20.75
C CYS A 203 3.76 -13.78 -21.85
N SER A 204 3.10 -14.92 -21.73
CA SER A 204 2.04 -15.31 -22.67
C SER A 204 0.83 -14.36 -22.59
N ASP A 205 0.47 -13.92 -21.38
CA ASP A 205 -0.62 -12.96 -21.16
C ASP A 205 -0.24 -11.57 -21.71
N ILE A 206 1.03 -11.15 -21.55
CA ILE A 206 1.55 -9.91 -22.13
C ILE A 206 1.46 -9.94 -23.66
N TYR A 207 1.89 -11.03 -24.30
CA TYR A 207 1.79 -11.15 -25.76
C TYR A 207 0.33 -11.14 -26.24
N ALA A 208 -0.58 -11.79 -25.51
CA ALA A 208 -2.01 -11.79 -25.83
C ALA A 208 -2.67 -10.40 -25.69
N SER A 209 -2.09 -9.53 -24.85
CA SER A 209 -2.59 -8.17 -24.62
C SER A 209 -2.21 -7.18 -25.72
N ILE A 210 -1.32 -7.56 -26.66
CA ILE A 210 -0.77 -6.68 -27.68
C ILE A 210 -1.21 -7.15 -29.06
N ILE A 211 -1.83 -6.27 -29.83
CA ILE A 211 -2.11 -6.47 -31.26
C ILE A 211 -1.22 -5.52 -32.04
N ARG A 212 -0.41 -6.09 -32.93
CA ARG A 212 0.43 -5.33 -33.86
C ARG A 212 -0.26 -5.16 -35.22
N SER A 213 -0.02 -4.04 -35.87
CA SER A 213 -0.57 -3.72 -37.21
C SER A 213 0.49 -3.98 -38.26
N GLY A 214 0.19 -4.49 -39.43
CA GLY A 214 1.14 -4.73 -40.49
C GLY A 214 1.85 -3.48 -41.09
N LYS A 215 2.02 -2.42 -40.27
CA LYS A 215 2.74 -1.19 -40.64
C LYS A 215 3.96 -1.03 -39.72
N PRO A 216 5.15 -0.70 -40.29
CA PRO A 216 6.33 -0.41 -39.52
C PRO A 216 6.06 0.70 -38.48
N ASN A 217 6.68 0.58 -37.32
CA ASN A 217 6.60 1.58 -36.29
C ASN A 217 7.24 2.91 -36.75
N GLY A 218 6.62 4.04 -36.41
CA GLY A 218 7.13 5.36 -36.78
C GLY A 218 8.54 5.59 -36.20
N GLY A 219 9.50 5.87 -37.07
CA GLY A 219 10.92 6.06 -36.74
C GLY A 219 11.84 4.96 -37.19
N VAL A 220 11.33 3.78 -37.55
CA VAL A 220 12.08 2.72 -38.20
C VAL A 220 11.87 2.79 -39.71
N GLN A 221 12.97 2.65 -40.48
CA GLN A 221 12.87 2.65 -41.93
C GLN A 221 12.10 1.39 -42.39
N PRO A 222 11.21 1.48 -43.36
CA PRO A 222 10.42 0.35 -43.83
C PRO A 222 11.25 -0.85 -44.33
N ASP A 223 12.50 -0.61 -44.69
CA ASP A 223 13.42 -1.61 -45.24
C ASP A 223 14.34 -2.23 -44.16
N ASP A 224 14.19 -1.89 -42.87
CA ASP A 224 14.96 -2.49 -41.79
C ASP A 224 14.49 -3.93 -41.56
N PRO A 225 15.38 -4.94 -41.76
CA PRO A 225 15.01 -6.35 -41.53
C PRO A 225 14.61 -6.68 -40.09
N ASN A 226 14.91 -5.80 -39.14
CA ASN A 226 14.53 -5.91 -37.74
C ASN A 226 13.27 -5.09 -37.40
N ALA A 227 12.66 -4.41 -38.40
CA ALA A 227 11.44 -3.66 -38.17
C ALA A 227 10.31 -4.61 -37.78
N VAL A 228 9.72 -4.36 -36.61
CA VAL A 228 8.48 -5.03 -36.22
C VAL A 228 7.28 -4.16 -36.58
N GLU A 229 6.14 -4.82 -36.76
CA GLU A 229 4.87 -4.12 -36.92
C GLU A 229 4.57 -3.24 -35.71
N GLY A 230 4.14 -2.02 -35.93
CA GLY A 230 3.75 -1.10 -34.87
C GLY A 230 2.53 -1.61 -34.09
N PHE A 231 2.29 -1.03 -32.92
CA PHE A 231 1.11 -1.34 -32.14
C PHE A 231 -0.18 -0.90 -32.86
N ALA A 232 -1.12 -1.81 -33.03
CA ALA A 232 -2.51 -1.49 -33.37
C ALA A 232 -3.29 -1.18 -32.07
N SER A 233 -3.20 -2.07 -31.09
CA SER A 233 -3.80 -1.84 -29.78
C SER A 233 -3.03 -2.55 -28.67
N ILE A 234 -3.17 -2.02 -27.47
CA ILE A 234 -2.70 -2.64 -26.21
C ILE A 234 -3.90 -2.71 -25.27
N THR A 235 -4.21 -3.92 -24.81
CA THR A 235 -5.30 -4.18 -23.88
C THR A 235 -4.77 -4.17 -22.45
N ASN A 236 -5.33 -3.31 -21.63
CA ASN A 236 -5.05 -3.20 -20.21
C ASN A 236 -6.22 -3.83 -19.43
N GLN A 237 -5.95 -4.94 -18.77
CA GLN A 237 -6.90 -5.63 -17.91
C GLN A 237 -6.36 -5.69 -16.47
N PRO A 238 -7.24 -5.67 -15.45
CA PRO A 238 -6.82 -6.00 -14.10
C PRO A 238 -6.42 -7.48 -14.01
N LEU A 239 -5.30 -7.74 -13.34
CA LEU A 239 -4.75 -9.08 -13.13
C LEU A 239 -4.34 -9.26 -11.65
N ASN A 240 -4.30 -10.50 -11.18
CA ASN A 240 -3.76 -10.84 -9.87
C ASN A 240 -2.22 -10.91 -9.94
N LEU A 241 -1.56 -9.78 -9.84
CA LEU A 241 -0.12 -9.65 -10.13
C LEU A 241 0.72 -9.47 -8.87
N ALA A 242 0.25 -8.63 -7.94
CA ALA A 242 1.10 -8.07 -6.92
C ALA A 242 1.10 -8.88 -5.61
N GLY A 243 2.18 -8.75 -4.87
CA GLY A 243 2.30 -9.23 -3.51
C GLY A 243 2.96 -8.21 -2.61
N GLN A 244 2.52 -8.11 -1.37
CA GLN A 244 3.07 -7.17 -0.41
C GLN A 244 3.32 -7.83 0.95
N GLU A 245 4.41 -7.44 1.60
CA GLU A 245 4.76 -7.93 2.92
C GLU A 245 5.21 -6.76 3.79
N TYR A 246 4.57 -6.63 4.94
CA TYR A 246 4.90 -5.65 5.97
C TYR A 246 5.33 -6.35 7.23
N LEU A 247 6.42 -5.88 7.84
CA LEU A 247 6.86 -6.22 9.18
C LEU A 247 7.05 -4.93 9.97
N GLY A 248 6.44 -4.84 11.12
CA GLY A 248 6.52 -3.65 11.97
C GLY A 248 6.53 -3.98 13.45
N LEU A 249 6.85 -2.94 14.20
CA LEU A 249 6.86 -2.94 15.65
C LEU A 249 6.09 -1.71 16.14
N ASP A 250 5.01 -1.94 16.89
CA ASP A 250 4.28 -0.90 17.61
C ASP A 250 4.65 -0.97 19.09
N TRP A 251 4.84 0.18 19.71
CA TRP A 251 5.14 0.26 21.12
C TRP A 251 4.52 1.49 21.76
N SER A 252 4.19 1.37 23.04
CA SER A 252 3.74 2.51 23.83
C SER A 252 4.18 2.40 25.27
N MET A 253 4.32 3.55 25.90
CA MET A 253 4.54 3.69 27.33
C MET A 253 3.59 4.79 27.86
N ASN A 254 2.89 4.49 28.93
CA ASN A 254 2.03 5.44 29.63
C ASN A 254 2.46 5.51 31.08
N TYR A 255 2.63 6.74 31.57
CA TYR A 255 2.99 7.01 32.95
C TYR A 255 2.07 8.08 33.52
N SER A 256 1.53 7.85 34.71
CA SER A 256 0.69 8.79 35.44
C SER A 256 1.35 9.13 36.77
N LEU A 257 1.44 10.41 37.10
CA LEU A 257 1.93 10.89 38.36
C LEU A 257 0.85 11.76 38.99
N VAL A 258 0.28 11.28 40.09
CA VAL A 258 -0.75 11.98 40.85
C VAL A 258 -0.07 12.61 42.08
N THR A 259 -0.27 13.93 42.29
CA THR A 259 0.31 14.64 43.42
C THR A 259 -0.68 15.62 44.03
N ASP A 260 -0.67 15.74 45.37
CA ASP A 260 -1.56 16.64 46.08
C ASP A 260 -1.13 18.13 46.01
N THR A 261 0.10 18.41 45.56
CA THR A 261 0.70 19.75 45.68
C THR A 261 0.98 20.47 44.38
N ILE A 262 1.22 19.76 43.31
CA ILE A 262 1.60 20.32 41.99
C ILE A 262 0.70 19.82 40.87
N GLY A 263 -0.35 19.04 41.18
CA GLY A 263 -1.31 18.52 40.26
C GLY A 263 -0.93 17.15 39.66
N ASP A 264 -1.73 16.71 38.72
CA ASP A 264 -1.66 15.41 38.10
C ASP A 264 -0.99 15.52 36.74
N PHE A 265 -0.04 14.63 36.48
CA PHE A 265 0.66 14.54 35.21
C PHE A 265 0.37 13.21 34.53
N ARG A 266 0.15 13.23 33.22
CA ARG A 266 0.07 12.03 32.39
C ARG A 266 1.02 12.17 31.20
N PHE A 267 1.86 11.18 31.04
CA PHE A 267 2.81 11.09 29.94
C PHE A 267 2.47 9.87 29.09
N SER A 268 2.43 10.04 27.80
CA SER A 268 2.25 8.95 26.85
C SER A 268 3.25 9.09 25.73
N VAL A 269 3.96 8.04 25.43
CA VAL A 269 4.73 7.93 24.20
C VAL A 269 4.30 6.68 23.46
N ARG A 270 4.06 6.81 22.16
CA ARG A 270 3.73 5.70 21.27
C ARG A 270 4.51 5.81 19.98
N GLY A 271 4.88 4.70 19.43
CA GLY A 271 5.66 4.67 18.20
C GLY A 271 5.36 3.46 17.36
N THR A 272 5.48 3.66 16.05
CA THR A 272 5.48 2.62 15.03
C THR A 272 6.84 2.65 14.33
N ASN A 273 7.44 1.47 14.16
CA ASN A 273 8.65 1.27 13.39
C ASN A 273 8.35 0.29 12.26
N ASN A 274 8.47 0.74 11.02
CA ASN A 274 8.43 -0.10 9.84
C ASN A 274 9.79 -0.78 9.69
N ILE A 275 9.84 -2.09 9.85
CA ILE A 275 11.07 -2.91 9.77
C ILE A 275 11.26 -3.37 8.35
N GLU A 276 10.17 -3.78 7.70
CA GLU A 276 10.18 -4.30 6.35
C GLU A 276 8.91 -3.90 5.60
N ASN A 277 9.08 -3.48 4.35
CA ASN A 277 8.02 -3.28 3.38
C ASN A 277 8.53 -3.81 2.06
N LYS A 278 8.03 -4.97 1.66
CA LYS A 278 8.42 -5.64 0.41
C LYS A 278 7.23 -5.68 -0.53
N PHE A 279 7.50 -5.51 -1.79
CA PHE A 279 6.51 -5.53 -2.85
C PHE A 279 7.02 -6.34 -4.04
N ALA A 280 6.13 -7.08 -4.67
CA ALA A 280 6.31 -7.67 -5.99
C ALA A 280 5.20 -7.12 -6.89
N SER A 281 5.57 -6.55 -8.02
CA SER A 281 4.60 -6.00 -9.00
C SER A 281 3.94 -7.07 -9.84
N GLU A 282 4.58 -8.23 -9.98
CA GLU A 282 4.18 -9.29 -10.89
C GLU A 282 4.16 -10.65 -10.19
N GLN A 283 3.33 -11.53 -10.71
CA GLN A 283 3.21 -12.89 -10.17
C GLN A 283 4.52 -13.68 -10.38
N GLY A 284 4.96 -14.39 -9.34
CA GLY A 284 6.16 -15.21 -9.39
C GLY A 284 7.48 -14.46 -9.23
N THR A 285 7.46 -13.12 -9.21
CA THR A 285 8.67 -12.34 -8.98
C THR A 285 9.03 -12.26 -7.49
N PRO A 286 10.32 -12.17 -7.14
CA PRO A 286 10.74 -11.96 -5.76
C PRO A 286 10.23 -10.61 -5.25
N ARG A 287 9.70 -10.60 -4.01
CA ARG A 287 9.39 -9.34 -3.34
C ARG A 287 10.67 -8.58 -3.03
N VAL A 288 10.78 -7.37 -3.54
CA VAL A 288 11.91 -6.47 -3.28
C VAL A 288 11.59 -5.50 -2.16
N SER A 289 12.61 -5.11 -1.40
CA SER A 289 12.43 -4.15 -0.31
C SER A 289 12.15 -2.75 -0.88
N TYR A 290 11.09 -2.13 -0.40
CA TYR A 290 10.72 -0.75 -0.69
C TYR A 290 11.12 0.20 0.45
N MET A 291 11.80 -0.29 1.50
CA MET A 291 12.17 0.52 2.65
C MET A 291 13.09 1.69 2.31
N ASP A 292 13.86 1.56 1.22
CA ASP A 292 14.75 2.61 0.72
C ASP A 292 14.14 3.43 -0.45
N SER A 293 12.90 3.10 -0.83
CA SER A 293 12.17 3.87 -1.84
C SER A 293 11.77 5.24 -1.30
N SER A 294 11.61 6.20 -2.21
CA SER A 294 11.21 7.57 -1.87
C SER A 294 9.88 7.59 -1.11
N TYR A 295 9.81 8.45 -0.10
CA TYR A 295 8.61 8.72 0.70
C TYR A 295 8.12 7.57 1.60
N ILE A 296 8.91 6.53 1.82
CA ILE A 296 8.59 5.49 2.81
C ILE A 296 9.09 5.92 4.19
N LEU A 297 8.15 6.17 5.09
CA LEU A 297 8.44 6.57 6.46
C LEU A 297 8.88 5.35 7.29
N ARG A 298 10.11 5.38 7.84
CA ARG A 298 10.65 4.28 8.63
C ARG A 298 10.11 4.22 10.05
N SER A 299 9.76 5.37 10.61
CA SER A 299 9.21 5.41 11.97
C SER A 299 8.40 6.67 12.22
N ARG A 300 7.39 6.54 13.07
CA ARG A 300 6.61 7.66 13.59
C ARG A 300 6.43 7.49 15.09
N GLN A 301 6.68 8.56 15.85
CA GLN A 301 6.44 8.60 17.29
C GLN A 301 5.54 9.78 17.63
N VAL A 302 4.73 9.59 18.67
CA VAL A 302 3.94 10.67 19.28
C VAL A 302 4.22 10.67 20.77
N LEU A 303 4.76 11.77 21.26
CA LEU A 303 4.90 12.06 22.67
C LEU A 303 3.77 13.00 23.09
N SER A 304 3.06 12.68 24.15
CA SER A 304 2.04 13.53 24.73
C SER A 304 2.30 13.69 26.22
N ALA A 305 2.12 14.90 26.72
CA ALA A 305 2.11 15.19 28.14
C ALA A 305 0.89 16.04 28.47
N SER A 306 0.20 15.73 29.56
CA SER A 306 -0.86 16.56 30.10
C SER A 306 -0.64 16.78 31.60
N TRP A 307 -1.06 17.94 32.05
CA TRP A 307 -1.01 18.37 33.43
C TRP A 307 -2.34 19.01 33.79
N SER A 308 -2.82 18.75 35.00
CA SER A 308 -4.00 19.41 35.58
C SER A 308 -3.76 19.68 37.07
N TYR A 309 -4.09 20.87 37.49
CA TYR A 309 -4.01 21.29 38.89
C TYR A 309 -5.08 22.33 39.21
N GLU A 310 -5.95 22.04 40.18
CA GLU A 310 -7.15 22.83 40.44
C GLU A 310 -7.94 23.06 39.13
N ASP A 311 -8.17 24.32 38.76
CA ASP A 311 -8.91 24.71 37.57
C ASP A 311 -8.00 24.85 36.32
N TRP A 312 -6.70 24.66 36.45
CA TRP A 312 -5.76 24.78 35.34
C TRP A 312 -5.47 23.46 34.69
N PHE A 313 -5.37 23.49 33.37
CA PHE A 313 -4.86 22.36 32.63
C PHE A 313 -3.92 22.78 31.48
N ALA A 314 -2.98 21.92 31.16
CA ALA A 314 -2.11 22.09 30.02
C ALA A 314 -1.86 20.75 29.34
N SER A 315 -1.71 20.74 28.02
CA SER A 315 -1.31 19.55 27.28
C SER A 315 -0.40 19.92 26.12
N THR A 316 0.54 19.04 25.83
CA THR A 316 1.39 19.14 24.67
C THR A 316 1.45 17.81 23.94
N SER A 317 1.57 17.85 22.62
CA SER A 317 1.84 16.68 21.81
C SER A 317 2.92 17.00 20.78
N THR A 318 3.92 16.14 20.70
CA THR A 318 4.97 16.21 19.70
C THR A 318 4.92 14.97 18.82
N THR A 319 4.69 15.17 17.54
CA THR A 319 4.82 14.11 16.52
C THR A 319 6.21 14.18 15.91
N ARG A 320 6.96 13.09 16.02
CA ARG A 320 8.21 12.90 15.28
C ARG A 320 7.94 12.00 14.08
N MET A 321 8.24 12.47 12.89
CA MET A 321 8.39 11.66 11.69
C MET A 321 9.86 11.30 11.51
N GLY A 322 10.14 10.01 11.34
CA GLY A 322 11.51 9.50 11.19
C GLY A 322 12.11 9.85 9.83
N HIS A 323 13.26 9.25 9.55
CA HIS A 323 13.86 9.37 8.24
C HIS A 323 12.99 8.78 7.14
N MET A 324 13.00 9.43 5.98
CA MET A 324 12.52 8.90 4.72
C MET A 324 13.52 9.28 3.63
N ASN A 325 13.56 8.52 2.56
CA ASN A 325 14.30 8.91 1.38
C ASN A 325 13.43 9.81 0.50
N TYR A 326 14.02 10.84 -0.04
CA TYR A 326 13.44 11.70 -1.07
C TYR A 326 13.83 11.20 -2.47
N TYR A 327 13.37 11.90 -3.48
CA TYR A 327 13.76 11.62 -4.85
C TYR A 327 15.29 11.58 -5.00
N GLU A 328 15.81 10.69 -5.87
CA GLU A 328 17.24 10.44 -6.07
C GLU A 328 18.01 9.95 -4.80
N ASN A 329 17.30 9.23 -3.89
CA ASN A 329 17.88 8.67 -2.67
C ASN A 329 18.47 9.72 -1.70
N THR A 330 18.08 10.97 -1.82
CA THR A 330 18.43 12.00 -0.85
C THR A 330 17.73 11.70 0.48
N LYS A 331 18.49 11.64 1.57
CA LYS A 331 17.96 11.29 2.89
C LYS A 331 17.44 12.53 3.60
N GLY A 332 16.13 12.54 3.88
CA GLY A 332 15.50 13.61 4.67
C GLY A 332 15.77 13.45 6.17
N SER A 333 15.87 14.57 6.87
CA SER A 333 16.02 14.62 8.33
C SER A 333 14.71 14.26 9.04
N PRO A 334 14.77 13.78 10.29
CA PRO A 334 13.57 13.65 11.10
C PRO A 334 12.89 15.01 11.33
N TYR A 335 11.57 15.01 11.22
CA TYR A 335 10.74 16.19 11.40
C TYR A 335 9.94 16.10 12.69
N PHE A 336 9.76 17.22 13.39
CA PHE A 336 9.02 17.31 14.65
C PHE A 336 7.94 18.37 14.53
N ASP A 337 6.71 18.01 14.88
CA ASP A 337 5.58 18.92 15.00
C ASP A 337 5.10 18.92 16.44
N THR A 338 5.08 20.09 17.07
CA THR A 338 4.74 20.23 18.48
C THR A 338 3.61 21.23 18.68
N ASN A 339 2.56 20.75 19.35
CA ASN A 339 1.37 21.54 19.67
C ASN A 339 1.26 21.71 21.18
N LEU A 340 0.76 22.85 21.63
CA LEU A 340 0.55 23.20 23.03
C LEU A 340 -0.85 23.74 23.24
N THR A 341 -1.53 23.27 24.28
CA THR A 341 -2.79 23.82 24.75
C THR A 341 -2.67 24.15 26.23
N VAL A 342 -3.17 25.30 26.64
CA VAL A 342 -3.30 25.71 28.03
C VAL A 342 -4.72 26.20 28.25
N GLY A 343 -5.36 25.81 29.32
CA GLY A 343 -6.72 26.21 29.65
C GLY A 343 -6.99 26.38 31.14
N TYR A 344 -8.13 26.98 31.39
CA TYR A 344 -8.64 27.27 32.72
C TYR A 344 -10.15 27.04 32.79
N ASP A 345 -10.60 26.26 33.77
CA ASP A 345 -12.00 25.99 34.05
C ASP A 345 -12.54 27.12 34.93
N ILE A 346 -13.36 28.01 34.37
CA ILE A 346 -13.96 29.13 35.12
C ILE A 346 -15.02 28.63 36.10
N ASN A 347 -15.76 27.65 35.70
CA ASN A 347 -16.77 26.90 36.43
C ASN A 347 -17.14 25.64 35.69
N ASP A 348 -18.03 24.80 36.25
CA ASP A 348 -18.46 23.51 35.70
C ASP A 348 -18.99 23.58 34.24
N ASP A 349 -19.47 24.75 33.80
CA ASP A 349 -20.09 24.96 32.48
C ASP A 349 -19.23 25.77 31.51
N THR A 350 -18.10 26.36 31.99
CA THR A 350 -17.34 27.33 31.19
C THR A 350 -15.86 27.11 31.29
N VAL A 351 -15.22 26.89 30.15
CA VAL A 351 -13.77 26.68 29.97
C VAL A 351 -13.21 27.73 29.03
N ILE A 352 -12.07 28.29 29.34
CA ILE A 352 -11.26 29.10 28.40
C ILE A 352 -9.95 28.38 28.14
N PHE A 353 -9.60 28.25 26.86
CA PHE A 353 -8.31 27.66 26.47
C PHE A 353 -7.70 28.36 25.27
N MET A 354 -6.38 28.24 25.14
CA MET A 354 -5.58 28.66 24.00
C MET A 354 -4.79 27.47 23.48
N THR A 355 -4.81 27.30 22.15
CA THR A 355 -4.01 26.28 21.47
C THR A 355 -3.06 26.96 20.47
N ALA A 356 -1.80 26.54 20.50
CA ALA A 356 -0.79 26.92 19.53
C ALA A 356 -0.30 25.66 18.81
N GLY A 357 -0.44 25.63 17.48
CA GLY A 357 0.08 24.56 16.63
C GLY A 357 1.49 24.88 16.16
N ASN A 358 2.30 23.82 15.96
CA ASN A 358 3.68 23.91 15.48
C ASN A 358 4.49 25.04 16.16
N ILE A 359 4.54 25.02 17.50
CA ILE A 359 5.11 26.10 18.32
C ILE A 359 6.59 26.39 18.05
N PHE A 360 7.29 25.49 17.40
CA PHE A 360 8.70 25.65 17.02
C PHE A 360 8.90 26.03 15.56
N ASP A 361 7.81 26.29 14.82
CA ASP A 361 7.83 26.63 13.38
C ASP A 361 8.67 25.64 12.56
N SER A 362 8.49 24.36 12.86
CA SER A 362 9.28 23.27 12.32
C SER A 362 8.68 22.79 10.99
N PHE A 363 9.50 22.55 9.98
CA PHE A 363 9.09 22.07 8.67
C PHE A 363 9.95 20.89 8.24
N PRO A 364 9.44 19.95 7.42
CA PRO A 364 10.26 18.92 6.82
C PRO A 364 11.27 19.53 5.84
N ASP A 365 12.38 18.83 5.63
CA ASP A 365 13.37 19.22 4.63
C ASP A 365 12.73 19.34 3.24
N LYS A 366 13.17 20.33 2.47
CA LYS A 366 12.75 20.47 1.07
C LYS A 366 13.37 19.35 0.23
N ASP A 367 12.55 18.71 -0.58
CA ASP A 367 13.04 17.75 -1.57
C ASP A 367 13.62 18.50 -2.78
N ALA A 368 14.94 18.45 -2.94
CA ALA A 368 15.64 19.11 -4.04
C ALA A 368 15.31 18.49 -5.41
N GLY A 369 14.92 17.19 -5.45
CA GLY A 369 14.57 16.49 -6.68
C GLY A 369 13.25 16.93 -7.31
N LEU A 370 12.37 17.55 -6.52
CA LEU A 370 11.09 18.08 -7.02
C LEU A 370 11.16 19.53 -7.52
N GLY A 371 12.35 20.10 -7.71
CA GLY A 371 12.55 21.40 -8.35
C GLY A 371 11.84 22.57 -7.67
N GLY A 372 11.63 22.51 -6.36
CA GLY A 372 10.91 23.55 -5.61
C GLY A 372 9.38 23.50 -5.78
N SER A 373 8.86 22.50 -6.46
CA SER A 373 7.43 22.22 -6.56
C SER A 373 6.91 21.71 -5.21
N SER A 374 5.81 22.28 -4.74
CA SER A 374 5.16 22.00 -3.45
C SER A 374 4.47 20.62 -3.36
N SER A 375 4.94 19.63 -4.08
CA SER A 375 4.33 18.31 -4.16
C SER A 375 4.93 17.30 -3.18
N ASN A 376 5.62 17.74 -2.13
CA ASN A 376 5.89 16.86 -0.99
C ASN A 376 4.55 16.50 -0.36
N PRO A 377 4.16 15.20 -0.29
CA PRO A 377 2.87 14.78 0.26
C PRO A 377 2.68 15.15 1.75
N PHE A 378 3.74 15.59 2.41
CA PHE A 378 3.72 16.08 3.80
C PHE A 378 3.72 17.62 3.90
N TYR A 379 3.80 18.32 2.79
CA TYR A 379 3.63 19.79 2.76
C TYR A 379 2.12 20.08 2.74
N VAL A 380 1.56 20.29 3.90
CA VAL A 380 0.28 20.98 4.00
C VAL A 380 0.62 22.47 3.82
N ASN A 381 0.14 23.08 2.73
CA ASN A 381 0.21 24.51 2.56
C ASN A 381 -0.41 25.17 3.78
N GLY A 382 0.40 25.82 4.61
CA GLY A 382 -0.06 26.70 5.66
C GLY A 382 -0.65 27.98 5.09
#